data_1252c8caf20217ef6df8e4e55e1bb35b
#
_entry.id   1252c8caf20217ef6df8e4e55e1bb35b
#
_cell.length_a   1.000
_cell.length_b   1.000
_cell.length_c   1.000
_cell.angle_alpha   90.00
_cell.angle_beta   90.00
_cell.angle_gamma   90.00
#
_symmetry.space_group_name_H-M   'P 1'
#
loop_
_entity.id
_entity.type
_entity.pdbx_description
1 polymer ?
#
loop_
_entity_poly.entity_id
_entity_poly.type
_entity_poly.pdbx_seq_one_letter_code
_entity_poly.pdbx_strand_id
1 'polypeptide(L)'
;MVKNEDGTYARGYKLATLRTLLDSAGLLSQVAMSAIQVHDVALCRPLLERAPVLRAGDLLLEDRGFIDGATLSHLKRKRRVDVIMPLKANMLATQEAIQLAAMADKWEAHPSRAHQRMALVCGVEHMWSECEVPLNACVIQFWNKKKKRTDHIVLVTTDRKLNASWIVRHYEERPEIEQDYEQMKSGGWQLQKLSSTRYSEVVFYVLTVVLSYSLYHLFANTPPGTRFADKTRQALAFEQLRTQRTHIIVYAGGYFEIFETLSFVQMVLQLSPPVQERLRTWLAEHLSQIQKRE
;
A
#
# COMPACT_ATOMS: atom_id res chain seq x y z
N MET A 1 10.12 4.27 24.63
CA MET A 1 10.07 5.73 24.44
C MET A 1 11.25 6.12 23.57
N VAL A 2 11.03 6.91 22.55
CA VAL A 2 12.09 7.45 21.68
C VAL A 2 12.31 8.89 22.11
N LYS A 3 13.56 9.29 22.33
CA LYS A 3 13.92 10.65 22.71
C LYS A 3 13.88 11.53 21.46
N ASN A 4 13.08 12.58 21.49
CA ASN A 4 13.02 13.59 20.44
C ASN A 4 14.24 14.52 20.48
N GLU A 5 14.45 15.30 19.41
CA GLU A 5 15.54 16.29 19.35
C GLU A 5 15.46 17.36 20.46
N ASP A 6 14.24 17.68 20.91
CA ASP A 6 13.96 18.60 22.01
C ASP A 6 14.15 18.00 23.43
N GLY A 7 14.61 16.75 23.52
CA GLY A 7 14.81 16.03 24.77
C GLY A 7 13.56 15.39 25.37
N THR A 8 12.39 15.60 24.79
CA THR A 8 11.14 14.91 25.22
C THR A 8 11.12 13.46 24.74
N TYR A 9 10.25 12.63 25.33
CA TYR A 9 10.11 11.23 24.94
C TYR A 9 8.79 11.02 24.17
N ALA A 10 8.91 10.60 22.93
CA ALA A 10 7.75 10.17 22.16
C ALA A 10 7.20 8.85 22.74
N ARG A 11 5.90 8.84 23.02
CA ARG A 11 5.10 7.62 23.24
C ARG A 11 4.28 7.38 22.00
N GLY A 12 4.27 6.15 21.51
CA GLY A 12 3.47 5.84 20.33
C GLY A 12 3.67 4.41 19.86
N TYR A 13 3.02 4.13 18.77
CA TYR A 13 3.05 2.84 18.10
C TYR A 13 3.52 3.02 16.66
N LYS A 14 4.20 2.01 16.16
CA LYS A 14 4.53 1.87 14.75
C LYS A 14 3.53 0.95 14.08
N LEU A 15 3.23 1.27 12.85
CA LEU A 15 2.38 0.49 11.97
C LEU A 15 3.17 0.11 10.73
N ALA A 16 3.22 -1.16 10.41
CA ALA A 16 3.65 -1.66 9.12
C ALA A 16 2.47 -2.33 8.43
N THR A 17 2.28 -2.05 7.16
CA THR A 17 1.20 -2.63 6.36
C THR A 17 1.75 -3.24 5.08
N LEU A 18 1.10 -4.28 4.61
CA LEU A 18 1.30 -4.84 3.27
C LEU A 18 0.13 -4.40 2.39
N ARG A 19 0.46 -3.63 1.35
CA ARG A 19 -0.49 -3.21 0.32
C ARG A 19 -0.47 -4.23 -0.80
N THR A 20 -1.64 -4.74 -1.17
CA THR A 20 -1.81 -5.61 -2.34
C THR A 20 -2.70 -4.95 -3.38
N LEU A 21 -2.47 -5.26 -4.64
CA LEU A 21 -3.37 -4.87 -5.72
C LEU A 21 -4.37 -5.99 -5.96
N LEU A 22 -5.64 -5.66 -5.95
CA LEU A 22 -6.73 -6.53 -6.36
C LEU A 22 -7.56 -5.78 -7.41
N ASP A 23 -7.50 -6.25 -8.65
CA ASP A 23 -8.20 -5.62 -9.79
C ASP A 23 -7.99 -4.09 -9.84
N SER A 24 -6.75 -3.63 -9.72
CA SER A 24 -6.32 -2.22 -9.61
C SER A 24 -6.68 -1.50 -8.30
N ALA A 25 -7.44 -2.11 -7.40
CA ALA A 25 -7.66 -1.56 -6.07
C ALA A 25 -6.46 -1.85 -5.16
N GLY A 26 -5.87 -0.81 -4.59
CA GLY A 26 -4.86 -0.96 -3.55
C GLY A 26 -5.53 -1.24 -2.21
N LEU A 27 -5.24 -2.41 -1.63
CA LEU A 27 -5.79 -2.83 -0.35
C LEU A 27 -4.69 -3.01 0.68
N LEU A 28 -4.92 -2.53 1.89
CA LEU A 28 -4.05 -2.83 3.02
C LEU A 28 -4.44 -4.19 3.59
N SER A 29 -3.79 -5.23 3.08
CA SER A 29 -4.18 -6.62 3.29
C SER A 29 -3.64 -7.24 4.57
N GLN A 30 -2.56 -6.67 5.11
CA GLN A 30 -1.95 -7.09 6.36
C GLN A 30 -1.40 -5.93 7.16
N VAL A 31 -1.42 -6.10 8.48
CA VAL A 31 -1.03 -5.07 9.44
C VAL A 31 -0.18 -5.70 10.53
N ALA A 32 0.93 -5.07 10.86
CA ALA A 32 1.69 -5.36 12.08
C ALA A 32 1.86 -4.07 12.89
N MET A 33 1.76 -4.19 14.20
CA MET A 33 1.93 -3.07 15.12
C MET A 33 2.95 -3.40 16.19
N SER A 34 3.70 -2.40 16.59
CA SER A 34 4.63 -2.49 17.73
C SER A 34 4.74 -1.15 18.45
N ALA A 35 5.38 -1.18 19.61
CA ALA A 35 5.78 0.05 20.25
C ALA A 35 6.82 0.80 19.38
N ILE A 36 6.85 2.13 19.48
CA ILE A 36 7.65 3.00 18.59
C ILE A 36 9.15 2.71 18.63
N GLN A 37 9.66 2.15 19.72
CA GLN A 37 11.09 1.81 19.89
C GLN A 37 11.52 0.53 19.16
N VAL A 38 10.59 -0.29 18.71
CA VAL A 38 10.90 -1.53 17.97
C VAL A 38 11.46 -1.16 16.58
N HIS A 39 12.54 -1.81 16.17
CA HIS A 39 13.12 -1.57 14.85
C HIS A 39 12.19 -2.04 13.74
N ASP A 40 12.14 -1.32 12.63
CA ASP A 40 11.19 -1.58 11.53
C ASP A 40 11.36 -2.99 10.94
N VAL A 41 12.59 -3.46 10.79
CA VAL A 41 12.89 -4.84 10.34
C VAL A 41 12.28 -5.89 11.28
N ALA A 42 12.41 -5.70 12.61
CA ALA A 42 11.85 -6.64 13.59
C ALA A 42 10.31 -6.67 13.57
N LEU A 43 9.68 -5.57 13.19
CA LEU A 43 8.22 -5.51 12.99
C LEU A 43 7.79 -6.19 11.68
N CYS A 44 8.53 -5.99 10.60
CA CYS A 44 8.13 -6.43 9.26
C CYS A 44 8.49 -7.87 8.95
N ARG A 45 9.61 -8.38 9.47
CA ARG A 45 10.04 -9.77 9.20
C ARG A 45 8.94 -10.79 9.48
N PRO A 46 8.29 -10.86 10.66
CA PRO A 46 7.21 -11.82 10.92
C PRO A 46 5.98 -11.58 10.03
N LEU A 47 5.72 -10.31 9.65
CA LEU A 47 4.65 -9.97 8.74
C LEU A 47 4.88 -10.61 7.36
N LEU A 48 6.07 -10.43 6.79
CA LEU A 48 6.41 -10.88 5.44
C LEU A 48 6.62 -12.40 5.36
N GLU A 49 7.32 -12.99 6.34
CA GLU A 49 7.58 -14.43 6.35
C GLU A 49 6.30 -15.26 6.43
N ARG A 50 5.27 -14.76 7.09
CA ARG A 50 3.99 -15.47 7.31
C ARG A 50 2.82 -14.94 6.51
N ALA A 51 3.03 -13.92 5.66
CA ALA A 51 1.97 -13.26 4.91
C ALA A 51 1.19 -14.25 4.01
N PRO A 52 -0.07 -14.61 4.31
CA PRO A 52 -0.83 -15.54 3.47
C PRO A 52 -1.19 -14.94 2.11
N VAL A 53 -1.15 -13.62 2.00
CA VAL A 53 -1.45 -12.90 0.74
C VAL A 53 -0.29 -12.92 -0.25
N LEU A 54 0.97 -13.10 0.22
CA LEU A 54 2.13 -13.24 -0.66
C LEU A 54 2.15 -14.62 -1.30
N ARG A 55 2.12 -14.67 -2.61
CA ARG A 55 2.10 -15.90 -3.41
C ARG A 55 3.40 -16.05 -4.20
N ALA A 56 3.70 -17.27 -4.59
CA ALA A 56 4.83 -17.53 -5.47
C ALA A 56 4.65 -16.80 -6.82
N GLY A 57 5.66 -16.04 -7.23
CA GLY A 57 5.63 -15.21 -8.43
C GLY A 57 5.25 -13.74 -8.19
N ASP A 58 4.82 -13.39 -6.98
CA ASP A 58 4.59 -11.99 -6.64
C ASP A 58 5.89 -11.18 -6.62
N LEU A 59 5.76 -9.89 -6.88
CA LEU A 59 6.81 -8.89 -6.76
C LEU A 59 6.49 -7.94 -5.60
N LEU A 60 7.34 -7.93 -4.58
CA LEU A 60 7.22 -7.07 -3.41
C LEU A 60 8.08 -5.82 -3.57
N LEU A 61 7.49 -4.66 -3.34
CA LEU A 61 8.20 -3.38 -3.28
C LEU A 61 8.40 -2.98 -1.82
N GLU A 62 9.65 -2.89 -1.39
CA GLU A 62 9.99 -2.55 -0.01
C GLU A 62 10.61 -1.15 0.09
N ASP A 63 10.41 -0.51 1.24
CA ASP A 63 11.10 0.72 1.56
C ASP A 63 12.48 0.45 2.17
N ARG A 64 13.34 1.46 2.10
CA ARG A 64 14.70 1.44 2.66
C ARG A 64 14.74 1.17 4.17
N GLY A 65 13.65 1.42 4.89
CA GLY A 65 13.53 1.10 6.31
C GLY A 65 13.57 -0.40 6.63
N PHE A 66 13.24 -1.24 5.65
CA PHE A 66 13.05 -2.70 5.82
C PHE A 66 14.22 -3.54 5.28
N ILE A 67 15.37 -2.92 4.99
CA ILE A 67 16.56 -3.62 4.47
C ILE A 67 17.00 -4.72 5.43
N ASP A 68 16.84 -5.97 4.99
CA ASP A 68 17.22 -7.18 5.71
C ASP A 68 17.51 -8.32 4.74
N GLY A 69 18.80 -8.65 4.55
CA GLY A 69 19.24 -9.65 3.59
C GLY A 69 18.73 -11.06 3.89
N ALA A 70 18.56 -11.40 5.16
CA ALA A 70 18.02 -12.70 5.56
C ALA A 70 16.54 -12.83 5.20
N THR A 71 15.71 -11.81 5.43
CA THR A 71 14.30 -11.79 5.02
C THR A 71 14.16 -11.84 3.50
N LEU A 72 14.96 -11.06 2.77
CA LEU A 72 14.99 -11.08 1.31
C LEU A 72 15.34 -12.48 0.77
N SER A 73 16.36 -13.12 1.35
CA SER A 73 16.75 -14.50 0.98
C SER A 73 15.65 -15.51 1.29
N HIS A 74 14.96 -15.38 2.43
CA HIS A 74 13.81 -16.21 2.80
C HIS A 74 12.65 -16.06 1.79
N LEU A 75 12.27 -14.84 1.48
CA LEU A 75 11.19 -14.53 0.52
C LEU A 75 11.48 -15.19 -0.82
N LYS A 76 12.69 -15.00 -1.36
CA LYS A 76 13.06 -15.60 -2.65
C LYS A 76 13.11 -17.12 -2.61
N ARG A 77 13.82 -17.72 -1.63
CA ARG A 77 14.07 -19.18 -1.59
C ARG A 77 12.85 -19.97 -1.14
N LYS A 78 12.14 -19.50 -0.11
CA LYS A 78 11.04 -20.26 0.53
C LYS A 78 9.67 -19.88 -0.01
N ARG A 79 9.46 -18.61 -0.28
CA ARG A 79 8.16 -18.09 -0.72
C ARG A 79 8.07 -17.91 -2.24
N ARG A 80 9.21 -17.91 -2.95
CA ARG A 80 9.32 -17.62 -4.40
C ARG A 80 8.72 -16.25 -4.75
N VAL A 81 8.85 -15.30 -3.84
CA VAL A 81 8.47 -13.90 -4.00
C VAL A 81 9.71 -13.12 -4.40
N ASP A 82 9.58 -12.29 -5.41
CA ASP A 82 10.63 -11.38 -5.82
C ASP A 82 10.50 -10.05 -5.08
N VAL A 83 11.61 -9.35 -4.91
CA VAL A 83 11.68 -8.10 -4.15
C VAL A 83 12.39 -7.04 -4.97
N ILE A 84 11.90 -5.80 -4.91
CA ILE A 84 12.63 -4.59 -5.30
C ILE A 84 12.72 -3.69 -4.08
N MET A 85 13.94 -3.25 -3.72
CA MET A 85 14.16 -2.32 -2.61
C MET A 85 15.36 -1.40 -2.86
N PRO A 86 15.37 -0.19 -2.27
CA PRO A 86 16.52 0.69 -2.34
C PRO A 86 17.53 0.34 -1.25
N LEU A 87 18.81 0.33 -1.60
CA LEU A 87 19.89 0.19 -0.64
C LEU A 87 20.22 1.54 0.03
N LYS A 88 20.79 1.46 1.25
CA LYS A 88 21.35 2.66 1.93
C LYS A 88 22.69 3.04 1.30
N ALA A 89 22.96 4.33 1.17
CA ALA A 89 24.16 4.84 0.54
C ALA A 89 25.47 4.38 1.20
N ASN A 90 25.44 4.05 2.48
CA ASN A 90 26.60 3.59 3.25
C ASN A 90 26.85 2.08 3.20
N MET A 91 26.02 1.30 2.48
CA MET A 91 26.24 -0.14 2.30
C MET A 91 27.32 -0.41 1.28
N LEU A 92 28.17 -1.42 1.53
CA LEU A 92 29.20 -1.84 0.59
C LEU A 92 28.61 -2.28 -0.75
N ALA A 93 27.49 -3.02 -0.73
CA ALA A 93 26.78 -3.40 -1.96
C ALA A 93 26.33 -2.20 -2.81
N THR A 94 25.99 -1.06 -2.17
CA THR A 94 25.67 0.19 -2.88
C THR A 94 26.89 0.76 -3.56
N GLN A 95 28.03 0.78 -2.87
CA GLN A 95 29.27 1.33 -3.39
C GLN A 95 29.78 0.48 -4.55
N GLU A 96 29.73 -0.84 -4.42
CA GLU A 96 30.10 -1.77 -5.48
C GLU A 96 29.20 -1.61 -6.71
N ALA A 97 27.89 -1.55 -6.53
CA ALA A 97 26.95 -1.35 -7.64
C ALA A 97 27.28 -0.08 -8.43
N ILE A 98 27.61 1.02 -7.74
CA ILE A 98 28.00 2.29 -8.38
C ILE A 98 29.30 2.14 -9.16
N GLN A 99 30.30 1.44 -8.60
CA GLN A 99 31.57 1.19 -9.28
C GLN A 99 31.37 0.32 -10.52
N LEU A 100 30.63 -0.78 -10.41
CA LEU A 100 30.32 -1.66 -11.54
C LEU A 100 29.56 -0.92 -12.64
N ALA A 101 28.61 -0.07 -12.29
CA ALA A 101 27.87 0.74 -13.26
C ALA A 101 28.78 1.75 -13.99
N ALA A 102 29.74 2.34 -13.27
CA ALA A 102 30.72 3.24 -13.87
C ALA A 102 31.67 2.52 -14.84
N MET A 103 32.07 1.30 -14.51
CA MET A 103 32.97 0.47 -15.34
C MET A 103 32.26 -0.12 -16.58
N ALA A 104 30.98 -0.45 -16.46
CA ALA A 104 30.21 -1.08 -17.55
C ALA A 104 29.89 -0.09 -18.69
N ASP A 105 29.87 1.20 -18.41
CA ASP A 105 29.55 2.31 -19.34
C ASP A 105 28.27 2.13 -20.18
N LYS A 106 27.34 1.36 -19.65
CA LYS A 106 26.03 1.05 -20.27
C LYS A 106 24.91 1.80 -19.54
N TRP A 107 24.77 3.08 -19.85
CA TRP A 107 23.76 3.92 -19.25
C TRP A 107 22.57 4.13 -20.20
N GLU A 108 21.37 3.93 -19.65
CA GLU A 108 20.10 4.15 -20.34
C GLU A 108 19.42 5.40 -19.77
N ALA A 109 18.56 6.06 -20.55
CA ALA A 109 17.74 7.16 -20.06
C ALA A 109 16.68 6.65 -19.07
N HIS A 110 16.44 7.43 -18.01
CA HIS A 110 15.37 7.11 -17.05
C HIS A 110 13.99 7.24 -17.74
N PRO A 111 13.05 6.30 -17.53
CA PRO A 111 11.80 6.25 -18.27
C PRO A 111 10.88 7.46 -18.06
N SER A 112 10.95 8.11 -16.89
CA SER A 112 10.05 9.20 -16.49
C SER A 112 10.79 10.52 -16.18
N ARG A 113 12.13 10.53 -16.06
CA ARG A 113 12.92 11.69 -15.60
C ARG A 113 14.05 12.03 -16.55
N ALA A 114 13.83 13.01 -17.42
CA ALA A 114 14.72 13.37 -18.53
C ALA A 114 16.19 13.67 -18.15
N HIS A 115 16.50 14.04 -16.90
CA HIS A 115 17.84 14.38 -16.43
C HIS A 115 18.49 13.30 -15.58
N GLN A 116 17.94 12.10 -15.62
CA GLN A 116 18.47 10.94 -14.91
C GLN A 116 18.84 9.85 -15.90
N ARG A 117 19.87 9.09 -15.55
CA ARG A 117 20.25 7.90 -16.29
C ARG A 117 20.40 6.71 -15.35
N MET A 118 20.27 5.53 -15.88
CA MET A 118 20.30 4.30 -15.10
C MET A 118 21.16 3.25 -15.76
N ALA A 119 21.75 2.38 -14.96
CA ALA A 119 22.52 1.24 -15.42
C ALA A 119 22.15 0.00 -14.62
N LEU A 120 22.08 -1.15 -15.29
CA LEU A 120 21.85 -2.45 -14.67
C LEU A 120 23.18 -3.16 -14.44
N VAL A 121 23.42 -3.61 -13.23
CA VAL A 121 24.58 -4.42 -12.84
C VAL A 121 24.15 -5.66 -12.10
N CYS A 122 24.98 -6.70 -12.08
CA CYS A 122 24.68 -7.99 -11.48
C CYS A 122 25.77 -8.36 -10.47
N GLY A 123 25.43 -9.24 -9.51
CA GLY A 123 26.41 -9.86 -8.60
C GLY A 123 26.72 -9.02 -7.37
N VAL A 124 25.91 -8.03 -7.03
CA VAL A 124 26.13 -7.12 -5.87
C VAL A 124 25.90 -7.78 -4.51
N GLU A 125 25.28 -8.97 -4.48
CA GLU A 125 25.03 -9.73 -3.24
C GLU A 125 26.30 -10.09 -2.49
N HIS A 126 27.43 -10.23 -3.17
CA HIS A 126 28.72 -10.59 -2.56
C HIS A 126 29.18 -9.60 -1.49
N MET A 127 28.75 -8.35 -1.60
CA MET A 127 29.06 -7.29 -0.63
C MET A 127 27.98 -7.12 0.43
N TRP A 128 27.05 -8.06 0.53
CA TRP A 128 25.98 -8.07 1.54
C TRP A 128 25.91 -9.43 2.23
N SER A 129 26.67 -9.60 3.32
CA SER A 129 26.90 -10.87 4.01
C SER A 129 25.63 -11.62 4.44
N GLU A 130 24.52 -10.90 4.67
CA GLU A 130 23.23 -11.49 5.06
C GLU A 130 22.38 -11.91 3.85
N CYS A 131 22.79 -11.55 2.64
CA CYS A 131 22.04 -11.87 1.43
C CYS A 131 22.64 -13.11 0.76
N GLU A 132 21.85 -14.18 0.72
CA GLU A 132 22.28 -15.46 0.16
C GLU A 132 21.68 -15.77 -1.22
N VAL A 133 21.07 -14.78 -1.86
CA VAL A 133 20.45 -14.92 -3.18
C VAL A 133 21.04 -13.93 -4.17
N PRO A 134 21.17 -14.34 -5.45
CA PRO A 134 21.70 -13.44 -6.47
C PRO A 134 20.85 -12.19 -6.64
N LEU A 135 21.52 -11.04 -6.77
CA LEU A 135 20.88 -9.73 -6.94
C LEU A 135 21.32 -9.06 -8.24
N ASN A 136 20.37 -8.45 -8.92
CA ASN A 136 20.64 -7.38 -9.87
C ASN A 136 20.43 -6.04 -9.18
N ALA A 137 21.22 -5.02 -9.57
CA ALA A 137 21.06 -3.66 -9.08
C ALA A 137 20.86 -2.70 -10.25
N CYS A 138 19.84 -1.85 -10.13
CA CYS A 138 19.66 -0.70 -10.99
C CYS A 138 20.23 0.53 -10.30
N VAL A 139 21.31 1.08 -10.86
CA VAL A 139 21.95 2.31 -10.38
C VAL A 139 21.35 3.50 -11.13
N ILE A 140 20.68 4.38 -10.41
CA ILE A 140 20.08 5.62 -10.95
C ILE A 140 21.02 6.77 -10.60
N GLN A 141 21.52 7.47 -11.61
CA GLN A 141 22.39 8.62 -11.45
C GLN A 141 21.61 9.91 -11.72
N PHE A 142 21.80 10.91 -10.86
CA PHE A 142 21.15 12.21 -10.99
C PHE A 142 22.01 13.35 -10.41
N TRP A 143 21.77 14.56 -10.90
CA TRP A 143 22.39 15.76 -10.35
C TRP A 143 21.66 16.24 -9.09
N ASN A 144 22.33 16.23 -7.95
CA ASN A 144 21.79 16.75 -6.70
C ASN A 144 22.06 18.26 -6.61
N LYS A 145 21.02 19.06 -6.87
CA LYS A 145 21.11 20.54 -6.86
C LYS A 145 21.54 21.11 -5.50
N LYS A 146 21.10 20.48 -4.39
CA LYS A 146 21.43 20.95 -3.04
C LYS A 146 22.92 20.72 -2.71
N LYS A 147 23.44 19.55 -3.07
CA LYS A 147 24.84 19.18 -2.80
C LYS A 147 25.78 19.57 -3.92
N LYS A 148 25.27 20.10 -5.05
CA LYS A 148 26.04 20.48 -6.26
C LYS A 148 26.96 19.36 -6.73
N ARG A 149 26.48 18.12 -6.72
CA ARG A 149 27.23 16.94 -7.16
C ARG A 149 26.31 15.89 -7.75
N THR A 150 26.91 14.94 -8.46
CA THR A 150 26.23 13.73 -8.88
C THR A 150 26.01 12.82 -7.69
N ASP A 151 24.76 12.41 -7.44
CA ASP A 151 24.38 11.43 -6.44
C ASP A 151 23.74 10.21 -7.14
N HIS A 152 23.62 9.11 -6.41
CA HIS A 152 23.10 7.84 -6.91
C HIS A 152 22.02 7.29 -5.98
N ILE A 153 21.05 6.60 -6.57
CA ILE A 153 20.10 5.71 -5.88
C ILE A 153 20.35 4.31 -6.45
N VAL A 154 20.45 3.32 -5.60
CA VAL A 154 20.61 1.91 -6.00
C VAL A 154 19.38 1.15 -5.58
N LEU A 155 18.67 0.59 -6.56
CA LEU A 155 17.57 -0.35 -6.36
C LEU A 155 18.08 -1.76 -6.63
N VAL A 156 17.90 -2.68 -5.68
CA VAL A 156 18.22 -4.10 -5.91
C VAL A 156 16.96 -4.91 -6.13
N THR A 157 17.10 -5.99 -6.88
CA THR A 157 16.02 -6.95 -7.11
C THR A 157 16.54 -8.37 -7.11
N THR A 158 15.70 -9.28 -6.62
CA THR A 158 15.90 -10.74 -6.73
C THR A 158 15.36 -11.30 -8.03
N ASP A 159 14.56 -10.55 -8.79
CA ASP A 159 14.13 -10.93 -10.14
C ASP A 159 15.22 -10.55 -11.17
N ARG A 160 16.01 -11.54 -11.53
CA ARG A 160 17.10 -11.37 -12.49
C ARG A 160 16.67 -11.16 -13.95
N LYS A 161 15.38 -11.29 -14.24
CA LYS A 161 14.83 -11.10 -15.60
C LYS A 161 14.47 -9.64 -15.87
N LEU A 162 14.30 -8.83 -14.83
CA LEU A 162 13.94 -7.42 -14.96
C LEU A 162 15.12 -6.62 -15.51
N ASN A 163 14.85 -5.78 -16.51
CA ASN A 163 15.77 -4.74 -16.95
C ASN A 163 15.65 -3.48 -16.08
N ALA A 164 16.58 -2.54 -16.25
CA ALA A 164 16.62 -1.31 -15.44
C ALA A 164 15.31 -0.50 -15.53
N SER A 165 14.73 -0.38 -16.71
CA SER A 165 13.48 0.36 -16.92
C SER A 165 12.30 -0.25 -16.17
N TRP A 166 12.18 -1.58 -16.15
CA TRP A 166 11.13 -2.28 -15.41
C TRP A 166 11.30 -2.14 -13.89
N ILE A 167 12.54 -2.29 -13.38
CA ILE A 167 12.83 -2.10 -11.95
C ILE A 167 12.38 -0.72 -11.48
N VAL A 168 12.74 0.32 -12.25
CA VAL A 168 12.40 1.70 -11.90
C VAL A 168 10.90 1.94 -11.97
N ARG A 169 10.22 1.50 -13.04
CA ARG A 169 8.76 1.69 -13.19
C ARG A 169 7.98 1.05 -12.06
N HIS A 170 8.30 -0.18 -11.70
CA HIS A 170 7.64 -0.85 -10.57
C HIS A 170 7.92 -0.13 -9.26
N TYR A 171 9.17 0.28 -9.02
CA TYR A 171 9.49 0.98 -7.79
C TYR A 171 8.82 2.35 -7.68
N GLU A 172 8.52 3.01 -8.79
CA GLU A 172 7.77 4.27 -8.83
C GLU A 172 6.29 4.12 -8.39
N GLU A 173 5.75 2.91 -8.28
CA GLU A 173 4.42 2.62 -7.71
C GLU A 173 4.43 2.62 -6.17
N ARG A 174 5.60 2.47 -5.53
CA ARG A 174 5.71 2.42 -4.06
C ARG A 174 5.10 3.62 -3.32
N PRO A 175 5.18 4.87 -3.80
CA PRO A 175 4.60 6.01 -3.10
C PRO A 175 3.08 5.93 -2.86
N GLU A 176 2.37 5.06 -3.52
CA GLU A 176 0.93 4.89 -3.31
C GLU A 176 0.59 4.46 -1.87
N ILE A 177 1.44 3.65 -1.22
CA ILE A 177 1.23 3.28 0.19
C ILE A 177 1.40 4.48 1.13
N GLU A 178 2.29 5.43 0.78
CA GLU A 178 2.47 6.66 1.55
C GLU A 178 1.22 7.55 1.45
N GLN A 179 0.60 7.60 0.27
CA GLN A 179 -0.67 8.29 0.05
C GLN A 179 -1.81 7.64 0.86
N ASP A 180 -1.87 6.30 0.92
CA ASP A 180 -2.85 5.59 1.74
C ASP A 180 -2.68 5.97 3.23
N TYR A 181 -1.45 6.01 3.74
CA TYR A 181 -1.17 6.46 5.11
C TYR A 181 -1.56 7.91 5.35
N GLU A 182 -1.27 8.81 4.42
CA GLU A 182 -1.63 10.21 4.53
C GLU A 182 -3.14 10.39 4.55
N GLN A 183 -3.86 9.68 3.69
CA GLN A 183 -5.32 9.70 3.68
C GLN A 183 -5.91 9.16 4.99
N MET A 184 -5.39 8.06 5.51
CA MET A 184 -5.84 7.52 6.80
C MET A 184 -5.57 8.47 7.96
N LYS A 185 -4.51 9.29 7.92
CA LYS A 185 -4.18 10.28 8.95
C LYS A 185 -4.99 11.54 8.84
N SER A 186 -5.07 12.13 7.63
CA SER A 186 -5.64 13.45 7.37
C SER A 186 -6.97 13.41 6.64
N GLY A 187 -7.29 12.33 5.93
CA GLY A 187 -8.43 12.20 5.03
C GLY A 187 -9.78 11.85 5.69
N GLY A 188 -9.96 12.13 6.99
CA GLY A 188 -11.22 11.85 7.70
C GLY A 188 -11.27 10.51 8.46
N TRP A 189 -10.33 9.61 8.20
CA TRP A 189 -10.23 8.31 8.87
C TRP A 189 -9.64 8.39 10.29
N GLN A 190 -8.97 9.51 10.60
CA GLN A 190 -8.52 9.89 11.94
C GLN A 190 -7.56 8.88 12.60
N LEU A 191 -6.73 8.17 11.81
CA LEU A 191 -5.82 7.12 12.29
C LEU A 191 -4.98 7.55 13.50
N GLN A 192 -4.68 8.84 13.63
CA GLN A 192 -3.87 9.39 14.73
C GLN A 192 -4.68 9.86 15.95
N LYS A 193 -6.01 9.91 15.85
CA LYS A 193 -6.88 10.32 16.97
C LYS A 193 -7.19 9.14 17.89
N LEU A 194 -6.16 8.69 18.59
CA LEU A 194 -6.30 7.61 19.58
C LEU A 194 -6.94 8.16 20.84
N SER A 195 -8.05 7.57 21.25
CA SER A 195 -8.75 7.90 22.51
C SER A 195 -8.23 7.13 23.72
N SER A 196 -7.35 6.15 23.52
CA SER A 196 -6.80 5.29 24.55
C SER A 196 -5.29 5.13 24.45
N THR A 197 -4.67 4.81 25.58
CA THR A 197 -3.26 4.41 25.67
C THR A 197 -3.07 2.91 25.86
N ARG A 198 -4.16 2.16 26.02
CA ARG A 198 -4.11 0.70 26.17
C ARG A 198 -3.82 0.05 24.83
N TYR A 199 -2.82 -0.82 24.78
CA TYR A 199 -2.36 -1.44 23.54
C TYR A 199 -3.47 -2.17 22.77
N SER A 200 -4.28 -2.97 23.47
CA SER A 200 -5.40 -3.71 22.82
C SER A 200 -6.45 -2.80 22.18
N GLU A 201 -6.77 -1.69 22.84
CA GLU A 201 -7.74 -0.72 22.31
C GLU A 201 -7.16 0.05 21.13
N VAL A 202 -5.88 0.40 21.17
CA VAL A 202 -5.17 1.02 20.04
C VAL A 202 -5.11 0.07 18.86
N VAL A 203 -4.77 -1.20 19.07
CA VAL A 203 -4.75 -2.23 18.01
C VAL A 203 -6.13 -2.37 17.39
N PHE A 204 -7.18 -2.50 18.20
CA PHE A 204 -8.55 -2.61 17.70
C PHE A 204 -8.94 -1.39 16.86
N TYR A 205 -8.65 -0.18 17.35
CA TYR A 205 -8.94 1.05 16.62
C TYR A 205 -8.23 1.09 15.27
N VAL A 206 -6.91 0.85 15.24
CA VAL A 206 -6.11 0.87 14.02
C VAL A 206 -6.59 -0.18 13.02
N LEU A 207 -6.87 -1.40 13.47
CA LEU A 207 -7.40 -2.45 12.59
C LEU A 207 -8.76 -2.08 12.01
N THR A 208 -9.63 -1.44 12.80
CA THR A 208 -10.94 -0.95 12.33
C THR A 208 -10.77 0.13 11.27
N VAL A 209 -9.84 1.07 11.45
CA VAL A 209 -9.54 2.11 10.45
C VAL A 209 -9.02 1.49 9.16
N VAL A 210 -8.02 0.61 9.24
CA VAL A 210 -7.43 -0.04 8.06
C VAL A 210 -8.46 -0.89 7.31
N LEU A 211 -9.28 -1.65 8.03
CA LEU A 211 -10.35 -2.46 7.42
C LEU A 211 -11.38 -1.57 6.72
N SER A 212 -11.86 -0.53 7.40
CA SER A 212 -12.84 0.39 6.83
C SER A 212 -12.29 1.11 5.60
N TYR A 213 -11.03 1.56 5.65
CA TYR A 213 -10.32 2.14 4.52
C TYR A 213 -10.25 1.18 3.33
N SER A 214 -9.86 -0.06 3.56
CA SER A 214 -9.76 -1.08 2.50
C SER A 214 -11.14 -1.42 1.91
N LEU A 215 -12.18 -1.56 2.73
CA LEU A 215 -13.54 -1.77 2.28
C LEU A 215 -14.08 -0.60 1.45
N TYR A 216 -13.75 0.63 1.84
CA TYR A 216 -14.10 1.81 1.05
C TYR A 216 -13.45 1.77 -0.34
N HIS A 217 -12.17 1.44 -0.43
CA HIS A 217 -11.47 1.32 -1.72
C HIS A 217 -12.03 0.20 -2.58
N LEU A 218 -12.38 -0.94 -2.01
CA LEU A 218 -13.09 -2.00 -2.73
C LEU A 218 -14.42 -1.49 -3.29
N PHE A 219 -15.21 -0.81 -2.46
CA PHE A 219 -16.48 -0.24 -2.90
C PHE A 219 -16.29 0.81 -3.99
N ALA A 220 -15.34 1.73 -3.84
CA ALA A 220 -15.05 2.79 -4.81
C ALA A 220 -14.67 2.25 -6.20
N ASN A 221 -14.14 1.02 -6.27
CA ASN A 221 -13.82 0.35 -7.54
C ASN A 221 -14.98 -0.44 -8.14
N THR A 222 -16.13 -0.48 -7.49
CA THR A 222 -17.35 -1.05 -8.08
C THR A 222 -18.08 -0.02 -8.95
N PRO A 223 -18.89 -0.43 -9.94
CA PRO A 223 -19.67 0.51 -10.75
C PRO A 223 -20.50 1.52 -9.94
N PRO A 224 -21.25 1.13 -8.88
CA PRO A 224 -21.96 2.10 -8.05
C PRO A 224 -21.04 2.97 -7.19
N GLY A 225 -19.82 2.52 -6.92
CA GLY A 225 -18.84 3.20 -6.06
C GLY A 225 -17.96 4.21 -6.80
N THR A 226 -17.88 4.17 -8.14
CA THR A 226 -16.96 5.02 -8.92
C THR A 226 -17.15 6.52 -8.66
N ARG A 227 -18.37 6.97 -8.39
CA ARG A 227 -18.67 8.36 -7.99
C ARG A 227 -17.99 8.80 -6.70
N PHE A 228 -17.55 7.85 -5.87
CA PHE A 228 -16.84 8.09 -4.61
C PHE A 228 -15.31 7.91 -4.75
N ALA A 229 -14.84 7.53 -5.92
CA ALA A 229 -13.41 7.24 -6.15
C ALA A 229 -12.52 8.50 -6.20
N ASP A 230 -13.09 9.70 -6.23
CA ASP A 230 -12.33 10.95 -6.21
C ASP A 230 -11.54 11.08 -4.90
N LYS A 231 -10.23 10.92 -5.02
CA LYS A 231 -9.29 10.97 -3.89
C LYS A 231 -9.32 12.31 -3.14
N THR A 232 -9.68 13.39 -3.79
CA THR A 232 -9.75 14.73 -3.17
C THR A 232 -10.98 14.90 -2.29
N ARG A 233 -12.01 14.08 -2.50
CA ARG A 233 -13.28 14.12 -1.77
C ARG A 233 -13.55 12.89 -0.90
N GLN A 234 -12.59 11.99 -0.76
CA GLN A 234 -12.77 10.73 -0.01
C GLN A 234 -13.25 10.99 1.43
N ALA A 235 -12.64 11.96 2.13
CA ALA A 235 -13.04 12.30 3.48
C ALA A 235 -14.49 12.76 3.56
N LEU A 236 -14.92 13.60 2.60
CA LEU A 236 -16.29 14.09 2.53
C LEU A 236 -17.26 12.97 2.16
N ALA A 237 -16.90 12.12 1.19
CA ALA A 237 -17.72 10.99 0.78
C ALA A 237 -17.86 9.95 1.90
N PHE A 238 -16.78 9.65 2.63
CA PHE A 238 -16.82 8.78 3.79
C PHE A 238 -17.67 9.35 4.93
N GLU A 239 -17.53 10.64 5.21
CA GLU A 239 -18.36 11.33 6.19
C GLU A 239 -19.85 11.30 5.80
N GLN A 240 -20.16 11.53 4.53
CA GLN A 240 -21.51 11.39 4.00
C GLN A 240 -22.06 9.97 4.15
N LEU A 241 -21.28 8.93 3.81
CA LEU A 241 -21.67 7.55 4.00
C LEU A 241 -21.89 7.20 5.48
N ARG A 242 -21.08 7.75 6.37
CA ARG A 242 -21.16 7.52 7.80
C ARG A 242 -22.33 8.26 8.46
N THR A 243 -22.65 9.46 8.01
CA THR A 243 -23.64 10.34 8.64
C THR A 243 -25.02 10.29 7.99
N GLN A 244 -25.10 9.87 6.73
CA GLN A 244 -26.37 9.67 6.06
C GLN A 244 -27.10 8.45 6.64
N ARG A 245 -27.97 8.73 7.60
CA ARG A 245 -29.01 7.79 8.03
C ARG A 245 -30.14 7.80 6.98
N THR A 246 -29.88 7.15 5.85
CA THR A 246 -30.92 6.94 4.84
C THR A 246 -31.76 5.73 5.24
N HIS A 247 -33.07 5.91 5.22
CA HIS A 247 -34.01 4.83 5.36
C HIS A 247 -34.48 4.41 3.97
N ILE A 248 -34.64 3.13 3.76
CA ILE A 248 -35.22 2.55 2.55
C ILE A 248 -36.67 2.21 2.87
N ILE A 249 -37.57 2.79 2.13
CA ILE A 249 -39.00 2.48 2.25
C ILE A 249 -39.34 1.49 1.14
N VAL A 250 -39.75 0.30 1.54
CA VAL A 250 -40.25 -0.74 0.61
C VAL A 250 -41.75 -0.68 0.65
N TYR A 251 -42.38 -0.43 -0.51
CA TYR A 251 -43.81 -0.39 -0.66
C TYR A 251 -44.27 -1.55 -1.54
N ALA A 252 -45.17 -2.37 -1.03
CA ALA A 252 -45.75 -3.48 -1.78
C ALA A 252 -47.19 -3.75 -1.35
N GLY A 253 -48.11 -3.80 -2.31
CA GLY A 253 -49.48 -4.25 -2.11
C GLY A 253 -50.31 -3.49 -1.05
N GLY A 254 -50.04 -2.18 -0.87
CA GLY A 254 -50.73 -1.37 0.13
C GLY A 254 -50.07 -1.35 1.51
N TYR A 255 -48.95 -2.06 1.66
CA TYR A 255 -48.14 -2.07 2.89
C TYR A 255 -46.79 -1.40 2.58
N PHE A 256 -46.23 -0.73 3.57
CA PHE A 256 -44.86 -0.21 3.50
C PHE A 256 -44.07 -0.64 4.72
N GLU A 257 -42.80 -0.83 4.54
CA GLU A 257 -41.84 -1.10 5.61
C GLU A 257 -40.63 -0.23 5.47
N ILE A 258 -40.14 0.27 6.62
CA ILE A 258 -39.00 1.18 6.69
C ILE A 258 -37.81 0.41 7.24
N PHE A 259 -36.75 0.31 6.45
CA PHE A 259 -35.53 -0.35 6.85
C PHE A 259 -34.42 0.70 7.03
N GLU A 260 -33.54 0.48 8.01
CA GLU A 260 -32.23 1.10 7.97
C GLU A 260 -31.44 0.54 6.77
N THR A 261 -30.67 1.40 6.11
CA THR A 261 -29.94 1.03 4.88
C THR A 261 -29.07 -0.21 5.07
N LEU A 262 -28.35 -0.31 6.20
CA LEU A 262 -27.50 -1.47 6.49
C LEU A 262 -28.31 -2.76 6.62
N SER A 263 -29.41 -2.71 7.35
CA SER A 263 -30.31 -3.86 7.54
C SER A 263 -30.93 -4.31 6.22
N PHE A 264 -31.32 -3.36 5.36
CA PHE A 264 -31.81 -3.67 4.03
C PHE A 264 -30.74 -4.35 3.15
N VAL A 265 -29.51 -3.82 3.14
CA VAL A 265 -28.40 -4.44 2.39
C VAL A 265 -28.13 -5.86 2.88
N GLN A 266 -28.09 -6.09 4.20
CA GLN A 266 -27.92 -7.43 4.77
C GLN A 266 -29.03 -8.38 4.34
N MET A 267 -30.28 -7.93 4.37
CA MET A 267 -31.40 -8.71 3.90
C MET A 267 -31.28 -9.07 2.41
N VAL A 268 -30.93 -8.10 1.57
CA VAL A 268 -30.73 -8.32 0.12
C VAL A 268 -29.61 -9.32 -0.16
N LEU A 269 -28.51 -9.26 0.59
CA LEU A 269 -27.39 -10.20 0.45
C LEU A 269 -27.75 -11.65 0.81
N GLN A 270 -28.81 -11.86 1.59
CA GLN A 270 -29.33 -13.19 1.93
C GLN A 270 -30.31 -13.77 0.88
N LEU A 271 -30.74 -12.94 -0.07
CA LEU A 271 -31.64 -13.40 -1.13
C LEU A 271 -30.86 -14.25 -2.16
N SER A 272 -31.59 -15.11 -2.89
CA SER A 272 -30.98 -15.88 -3.97
C SER A 272 -30.49 -14.96 -5.11
N PRO A 273 -29.40 -15.33 -5.83
CA PRO A 273 -28.84 -14.49 -6.88
C PRO A 273 -29.83 -13.99 -7.94
N PRO A 274 -30.82 -14.81 -8.43
CA PRO A 274 -31.82 -14.33 -9.38
C PRO A 274 -32.74 -13.25 -8.80
N VAL A 275 -32.99 -13.28 -7.49
CA VAL A 275 -33.84 -12.27 -6.80
C VAL A 275 -33.03 -10.98 -6.61
N GLN A 276 -31.76 -11.09 -6.24
CA GLN A 276 -30.86 -9.93 -6.15
C GLN A 276 -30.76 -9.19 -7.49
N GLU A 277 -30.63 -9.92 -8.61
CA GLU A 277 -30.52 -9.32 -9.94
C GLU A 277 -31.82 -8.63 -10.37
N ARG A 278 -32.96 -9.24 -10.11
CA ARG A 278 -34.27 -8.59 -10.37
C ARG A 278 -34.42 -7.31 -9.54
N LEU A 279 -34.02 -7.33 -8.27
CA LEU A 279 -34.08 -6.15 -7.40
C LEU A 279 -33.14 -5.05 -7.90
N ARG A 280 -31.94 -5.43 -8.36
CA ARG A 280 -30.97 -4.49 -8.92
C ARG A 280 -31.51 -3.81 -10.17
N THR A 281 -32.06 -4.57 -11.10
CA THR A 281 -32.67 -4.04 -12.33
C THR A 281 -33.82 -3.09 -12.01
N TRP A 282 -34.71 -3.51 -11.12
CA TRP A 282 -35.83 -2.68 -10.69
C TRP A 282 -35.38 -1.37 -10.04
N LEU A 283 -34.39 -1.42 -9.13
CA LEU A 283 -33.83 -0.21 -8.52
C LEU A 283 -33.18 0.72 -9.54
N ALA A 284 -32.43 0.19 -10.49
CA ALA A 284 -31.80 0.99 -11.54
C ALA A 284 -32.83 1.73 -12.41
N GLU A 285 -33.91 1.06 -12.79
CA GLU A 285 -35.01 1.66 -13.56
C GLU A 285 -35.71 2.78 -12.80
N HIS A 286 -35.99 2.58 -11.51
CA HIS A 286 -36.71 3.57 -10.70
C HIS A 286 -35.82 4.74 -10.27
N LEU A 287 -34.55 4.53 -9.96
CA LEU A 287 -33.60 5.61 -9.66
C LEU A 287 -33.39 6.50 -10.87
N SER A 288 -33.36 5.96 -12.09
CA SER A 288 -33.26 6.75 -13.32
C SER A 288 -34.48 7.64 -13.57
N GLN A 289 -35.65 7.25 -13.07
CA GLN A 289 -36.87 8.06 -13.15
C GLN A 289 -36.91 9.21 -12.12
N ILE A 290 -36.34 8.99 -10.94
CA ILE A 290 -36.25 10.03 -9.89
C ILE A 290 -35.27 11.13 -10.31
N GLN A 291 -34.12 10.77 -10.86
CA GLN A 291 -33.11 11.73 -11.35
C GLN A 291 -33.57 12.56 -12.56
N LYS A 292 -34.60 12.15 -13.27
CA LYS A 292 -35.20 12.95 -14.39
C LYS A 292 -36.26 13.94 -13.91
N ARG A 293 -36.62 13.94 -12.63
CA ARG A 293 -37.63 14.83 -12.05
C ARG A 293 -37.05 15.96 -11.21
N GLU A 294 -35.73 15.97 -10.99
CA GLU A 294 -34.95 17.08 -10.44
C GLU A 294 -34.28 17.86 -11.60
#